data_4e6920e131f5e9b8a15abff0a300fc61
#
_entry.id   4e6920e131f5e9b8a15abff0a300fc61
#
_cell.length_a   1.000
_cell.length_b   1.000
_cell.length_c   1.000
_cell.angle_alpha   90.00
_cell.angle_beta   90.00
_cell.angle_gamma   90.00
#
_symmetry.space_group_name_H-M   'P 1'
#
loop_
_entity.id
_entity.type
_entity.pdbx_description
1 polymer ?
#
loop_
_entity_poly.entity_id
_entity_poly.type
_entity_poly.pdbx_seq_one_letter_code
_entity_poly.pdbx_strand_id
1 'polypeptide(L)'
;MCYSPLSSMIKNEMLTNMQQPILYEFPLNERMRNFMRLENYFSQINYFSHHNSTWDSQASLLVLIEILNIVDRNDIKSELNKELERNIGSLNNLLDAPAVDSNRLQQTLDDLHTQLHAIQHITGKASRTLREDD
;
A
#
# COMPACT_ATOMS: atom_id res chain seq x y z
N MET A 1 6.43 37.74 -40.69
CA MET A 1 5.87 36.47 -40.17
C MET A 1 6.78 35.97 -39.05
N CYS A 2 6.43 36.30 -37.84
CA CYS A 2 7.19 35.83 -36.66
C CYS A 2 6.54 34.54 -36.15
N TYR A 3 7.15 33.42 -36.44
CA TYR A 3 6.82 32.15 -35.79
C TYR A 3 7.45 32.17 -34.38
N SER A 4 6.60 32.26 -33.37
CA SER A 4 7.02 32.27 -31.95
C SER A 4 7.56 30.90 -31.54
N PRO A 5 8.77 30.82 -30.94
CA PRO A 5 9.36 29.55 -30.50
C PRO A 5 8.59 28.88 -29.31
N LEU A 6 7.65 29.58 -28.71
CA LEU A 6 6.79 29.09 -27.63
C LEU A 6 5.83 27.97 -28.07
N SER A 7 5.40 27.95 -29.33
CA SER A 7 4.49 26.92 -29.84
C SER A 7 5.13 25.54 -29.99
N SER A 8 6.45 25.47 -30.21
CA SER A 8 7.17 24.20 -30.31
C SER A 8 7.53 23.61 -28.96
N MET A 9 7.78 24.45 -27.93
CA MET A 9 8.04 23.99 -26.56
C MET A 9 6.78 23.41 -25.92
N ILE A 10 5.63 24.06 -26.06
CA ILE A 10 4.35 23.58 -25.52
C ILE A 10 3.93 22.26 -26.18
N LYS A 11 4.17 22.07 -27.47
CA LYS A 11 3.91 20.80 -28.16
C LYS A 11 4.81 19.67 -27.68
N ASN A 12 6.09 19.94 -27.40
CA ASN A 12 6.99 18.91 -26.88
C ASN A 12 6.67 18.51 -25.43
N GLU A 13 6.31 19.44 -24.56
CA GLU A 13 5.89 19.12 -23.19
C GLU A 13 4.56 18.32 -23.16
N MET A 14 3.59 18.67 -24.01
CA MET A 14 2.35 17.90 -24.13
C MET A 14 2.58 16.47 -24.69
N LEU A 15 3.50 16.30 -25.63
CA LEU A 15 3.81 14.99 -26.21
C LEU A 15 4.62 14.10 -25.24
N THR A 16 5.46 14.69 -24.37
CA THR A 16 6.22 13.95 -23.38
C THR A 16 5.33 13.47 -22.23
N ASN A 17 4.23 14.18 -21.94
CA ASN A 17 3.28 13.81 -20.90
C ASN A 17 2.26 12.73 -21.33
N MET A 18 2.17 12.42 -22.64
CA MET A 18 1.26 11.41 -23.18
C MET A 18 1.84 9.99 -23.26
N GLN A 19 3.07 9.76 -22.80
CA GLN A 19 3.75 8.45 -22.91
C GLN A 19 4.05 7.77 -21.58
N GLN A 20 3.40 8.17 -20.48
CA GLN A 20 3.46 7.33 -19.29
C GLN A 20 2.53 6.12 -19.50
N PRO A 21 3.06 4.89 -19.46
CA PRO A 21 2.22 3.72 -19.60
C PRO A 21 1.20 3.69 -18.46
N ILE A 22 -0.08 3.57 -18.81
CA ILE A 22 -1.13 3.36 -17.81
C ILE A 22 -1.04 1.91 -17.37
N LEU A 23 -0.61 1.69 -16.13
CA LEU A 23 -0.55 0.36 -15.54
C LEU A 23 -1.93 0.00 -14.96
N TYR A 24 -2.51 -1.10 -15.46
CA TYR A 24 -3.74 -1.67 -14.91
C TYR A 24 -3.40 -2.90 -14.08
N GLU A 25 -3.79 -2.90 -12.82
CA GLU A 25 -3.67 -4.05 -11.95
C GLU A 25 -5.04 -4.70 -11.76
N PHE A 26 -5.11 -6.01 -12.01
CA PHE A 26 -6.33 -6.78 -11.81
C PHE A 26 -6.10 -7.88 -10.76
N PRO A 27 -6.71 -7.78 -9.58
CA PRO A 27 -6.53 -8.77 -8.53
C PRO A 27 -7.23 -10.08 -8.90
N LEU A 28 -6.49 -11.18 -8.85
CA LEU A 28 -6.97 -12.50 -9.22
C LEU A 28 -7.88 -13.15 -8.17
N ASN A 29 -7.81 -12.70 -6.91
CA ASN A 29 -8.60 -13.22 -5.80
C ASN A 29 -9.04 -12.14 -4.83
N GLU A 30 -10.02 -12.46 -3.96
CA GLU A 30 -10.60 -11.51 -3.01
C GLU A 30 -9.58 -10.99 -1.98
N ARG A 31 -8.66 -11.83 -1.54
CA ARG A 31 -7.59 -11.45 -0.61
C ARG A 31 -6.69 -10.38 -1.21
N MET A 32 -6.22 -10.57 -2.45
CA MET A 32 -5.40 -9.59 -3.16
C MET A 32 -6.14 -8.28 -3.38
N ARG A 33 -7.42 -8.37 -3.70
CA ARG A 33 -8.29 -7.19 -3.82
C ARG A 33 -8.36 -6.39 -2.52
N ASN A 34 -8.51 -7.05 -1.39
CA ASN A 34 -8.54 -6.40 -0.09
C ASN A 34 -7.21 -5.75 0.26
N PHE A 35 -6.08 -6.38 -0.05
CA PHE A 35 -4.75 -5.79 0.17
C PHE A 35 -4.53 -4.55 -0.70
N MET A 36 -4.88 -4.60 -1.98
CA MET A 36 -4.78 -3.44 -2.88
C MET A 36 -5.70 -2.29 -2.46
N ARG A 37 -6.90 -2.58 -1.95
CA ARG A 37 -7.80 -1.57 -1.39
C ARG A 37 -7.20 -0.92 -0.14
N LEU A 38 -6.62 -1.70 0.76
CA LEU A 38 -5.95 -1.18 1.96
C LEU A 38 -4.76 -0.30 1.59
N GLU A 39 -3.91 -0.72 0.66
CA GLU A 39 -2.79 0.06 0.16
C GLU A 39 -3.25 1.42 -0.39
N ASN A 40 -4.30 1.42 -1.21
CA ASN A 40 -4.89 2.64 -1.75
C ASN A 40 -5.44 3.55 -0.64
N TYR A 41 -6.14 3.01 0.34
CA TYR A 41 -6.68 3.79 1.46
C TYR A 41 -5.58 4.37 2.35
N PHE A 42 -4.52 3.62 2.63
CA PHE A 42 -3.37 4.16 3.36
C PHE A 42 -2.67 5.29 2.57
N SER A 43 -2.56 5.16 1.26
CA SER A 43 -2.05 6.22 0.39
C SER A 43 -2.92 7.48 0.43
N GLN A 44 -4.24 7.32 0.43
CA GLN A 44 -5.19 8.44 0.56
C GLN A 44 -5.08 9.13 1.93
N ILE A 45 -5.03 8.37 3.03
CA ILE A 45 -4.83 8.96 4.36
C ILE A 45 -3.52 9.74 4.42
N ASN A 46 -2.43 9.17 3.90
CA ASN A 46 -1.15 9.85 3.86
C ASN A 46 -1.23 11.16 3.07
N TYR A 47 -1.92 11.18 1.95
CA TYR A 47 -2.13 12.39 1.16
C TYR A 47 -2.94 13.44 1.95
N PHE A 48 -4.10 13.08 2.47
CA PHE A 48 -4.98 14.02 3.17
C PHE A 48 -4.39 14.52 4.49
N SER A 49 -3.59 13.71 5.20
CA SER A 49 -2.96 14.10 6.47
C SER A 49 -1.92 15.21 6.32
N HIS A 50 -1.39 15.43 5.12
CA HIS A 50 -0.45 16.51 4.84
C HIS A 50 -1.15 17.83 4.45
N HIS A 51 -2.48 17.83 4.31
CA HIS A 51 -3.28 18.99 3.97
C HIS A 51 -4.14 19.41 5.16
N ASN A 52 -4.26 20.73 5.40
CA ASN A 52 -4.91 21.28 6.60
C ASN A 52 -6.30 21.89 6.31
N SER A 53 -7.01 21.42 5.30
CA SER A 53 -8.36 21.88 5.04
C SER A 53 -9.39 21.04 5.81
N THR A 54 -10.54 21.64 6.13
CA THR A 54 -11.66 20.91 6.75
C THR A 54 -12.14 19.75 5.87
N TRP A 55 -12.09 19.92 4.57
CA TRP A 55 -12.47 18.89 3.59
C TRP A 55 -11.49 17.70 3.60
N ASP A 56 -10.18 17.96 3.75
CA ASP A 56 -9.17 16.92 3.84
C ASP A 56 -9.32 16.11 5.13
N SER A 57 -9.63 16.77 6.24
CA SER A 57 -9.93 16.10 7.51
C SER A 57 -11.15 15.20 7.41
N GLN A 58 -12.21 15.66 6.77
CA GLN A 58 -13.42 14.86 6.52
C GLN A 58 -13.14 13.69 5.61
N ALA A 59 -12.39 13.89 4.53
CA ALA A 59 -11.97 12.82 3.63
C ALA A 59 -11.14 11.76 4.34
N SER A 60 -10.20 12.16 5.19
CA SER A 60 -9.39 11.25 6.02
C SER A 60 -10.25 10.37 6.92
N LEU A 61 -11.27 10.94 7.57
CA LEU A 61 -12.19 10.18 8.44
C LEU A 61 -12.99 9.15 7.64
N LEU A 62 -13.50 9.51 6.46
CA LEU A 62 -14.22 8.56 5.61
C LEU A 62 -13.34 7.40 5.18
N VAL A 63 -12.11 7.68 4.77
CA VAL A 63 -11.14 6.63 4.39
C VAL A 63 -10.78 5.75 5.59
N LEU A 64 -10.63 6.33 6.79
CA LEU A 64 -10.37 5.56 8.00
C LEU A 64 -11.51 4.58 8.32
N ILE A 65 -12.77 5.02 8.17
CA ILE A 65 -13.95 4.15 8.33
C ILE A 65 -13.90 2.99 7.33
N GLU A 66 -13.51 3.23 6.08
CA GLU A 66 -13.38 2.16 5.08
C GLU A 66 -12.29 1.14 5.44
N ILE A 67 -11.15 1.60 5.96
CA ILE A 67 -10.09 0.71 6.48
C ILE A 67 -10.65 -0.16 7.61
N LEU A 68 -11.31 0.43 8.59
CA LEU A 68 -11.90 -0.29 9.72
C LEU A 68 -12.93 -1.32 9.25
N ASN A 69 -13.76 -0.97 8.27
CA ASN A 69 -14.73 -1.90 7.67
C ASN A 69 -14.06 -3.11 7.01
N ILE A 70 -12.93 -2.93 6.34
CA ILE A 70 -12.20 -4.05 5.72
C ILE A 70 -11.57 -4.93 6.81
N VAL A 71 -10.93 -4.30 7.79
CA VAL A 71 -10.25 -5.03 8.89
C VAL A 71 -11.23 -5.82 9.74
N ASP A 72 -12.42 -5.27 10.00
CA ASP A 72 -13.44 -5.92 10.81
C ASP A 72 -14.17 -7.09 10.10
N ARG A 73 -14.40 -6.95 8.79
CA ARG A 73 -15.17 -7.95 8.02
C ARG A 73 -14.37 -9.17 7.64
N ASN A 74 -13.08 -9.01 7.50
CA ASN A 74 -12.20 -10.04 6.99
C ASN A 74 -11.19 -10.42 8.07
N ASP A 75 -10.80 -11.67 8.07
CA ASP A 75 -9.68 -12.13 8.88
C ASP A 75 -8.33 -11.67 8.27
N ILE A 76 -8.26 -10.37 7.98
CA ILE A 76 -7.10 -9.73 7.32
C ILE A 76 -5.82 -10.00 8.09
N LYS A 77 -5.88 -9.96 9.42
CA LYS A 77 -4.72 -10.26 10.27
C LYS A 77 -4.20 -11.67 10.01
N SER A 78 -5.08 -12.67 10.00
CA SER A 78 -4.72 -14.05 9.73
C SER A 78 -4.21 -14.24 8.30
N GLU A 79 -4.84 -13.59 7.35
CA GLU A 79 -4.42 -13.63 5.94
C GLU A 79 -3.05 -12.99 5.73
N LEU A 80 -2.77 -11.85 6.37
CA LEU A 80 -1.46 -11.19 6.32
C LEU A 80 -0.38 -12.06 6.98
N ASN A 81 -0.67 -12.65 8.15
CA ASN A 81 0.26 -13.54 8.81
C ASN A 81 0.64 -14.72 7.90
N LYS A 82 -0.34 -15.40 7.32
CA LYS A 82 -0.11 -16.52 6.39
C LYS A 82 0.71 -16.11 5.17
N GLU A 83 0.43 -14.93 4.61
CA GLU A 83 1.17 -14.45 3.44
C GLU A 83 2.61 -14.07 3.77
N LEU A 84 2.86 -13.43 4.93
CA LEU A 84 4.20 -13.12 5.39
C LEU A 84 5.00 -14.39 5.69
N GLU A 85 4.41 -15.36 6.41
CA GLU A 85 5.05 -16.65 6.68
C GLU A 85 5.39 -17.40 5.38
N ARG A 86 4.50 -17.38 4.38
CA ARG A 86 4.74 -17.97 3.07
C ARG A 86 5.91 -17.29 2.35
N ASN A 87 5.97 -15.96 2.37
CA ASN A 87 7.05 -15.20 1.75
C ASN A 87 8.38 -15.45 2.45
N ILE A 88 8.41 -15.45 3.78
CA ILE A 88 9.60 -15.80 4.57
C ILE A 88 10.09 -17.20 4.20
N GLY A 89 9.20 -18.19 4.15
CA GLY A 89 9.54 -19.56 3.76
C GLY A 89 10.12 -19.63 2.35
N SER A 90 9.53 -18.90 1.39
CA SER A 90 10.01 -18.86 0.02
C SER A 90 11.41 -18.21 -0.08
N LEU A 91 11.65 -17.13 0.65
CA LEU A 91 12.94 -16.44 0.66
C LEU A 91 14.02 -17.24 1.36
N ASN A 92 13.68 -17.96 2.44
CA ASN A 92 14.64 -18.85 3.12
C ASN A 92 15.19 -19.93 2.18
N ASN A 93 14.38 -20.44 1.24
CA ASN A 93 14.83 -21.41 0.25
C ASN A 93 15.86 -20.85 -0.74
N LEU A 94 16.04 -19.52 -0.78
CA LEU A 94 17.01 -18.86 -1.65
C LEU A 94 18.35 -18.58 -0.95
N LEU A 95 18.48 -18.86 0.37
CA LEU A 95 19.72 -18.58 1.12
C LEU A 95 20.93 -19.34 0.55
N ASP A 96 20.71 -20.54 0.03
CA ASP A 96 21.77 -21.38 -0.54
C ASP A 96 21.96 -21.16 -2.05
N ALA A 97 21.23 -20.24 -2.67
CA ALA A 97 21.32 -20.01 -4.11
C ALA A 97 22.56 -19.15 -4.46
N PRO A 98 23.47 -19.62 -5.33
CA PRO A 98 24.76 -18.97 -5.58
C PRO A 98 24.69 -17.63 -6.30
N ALA A 99 23.52 -17.26 -6.83
CA ALA A 99 23.32 -16.03 -7.59
C ALA A 99 22.59 -14.94 -6.78
N VAL A 100 22.34 -15.15 -5.48
CA VAL A 100 21.58 -14.24 -4.63
C VAL A 100 22.52 -13.43 -3.74
N ASP A 101 22.26 -12.12 -3.62
CA ASP A 101 22.93 -11.25 -2.65
C ASP A 101 22.44 -11.61 -1.24
N SER A 102 23.26 -12.37 -0.52
CA SER A 102 22.94 -12.87 0.82
C SER A 102 22.68 -11.75 1.83
N ASN A 103 23.37 -10.61 1.73
CA ASN A 103 23.18 -9.49 2.65
C ASN A 103 21.81 -8.84 2.45
N ARG A 104 21.45 -8.60 1.20
CA ARG A 104 20.13 -8.03 0.86
C ARG A 104 18.99 -8.97 1.21
N LEU A 105 19.20 -10.28 0.97
CA LEU A 105 18.23 -11.29 1.35
C LEU A 105 17.99 -11.34 2.85
N GLN A 106 19.08 -11.34 3.63
CA GLN A 106 19.00 -11.35 5.10
C GLN A 106 18.28 -10.11 5.62
N GLN A 107 18.62 -8.92 5.11
CA GLN A 107 17.92 -7.69 5.48
C GLN A 107 16.43 -7.75 5.20
N THR A 108 16.04 -8.27 4.03
CA THR A 108 14.62 -8.43 3.67
C THR A 108 13.91 -9.41 4.61
N LEU A 109 14.56 -10.51 4.99
CA LEU A 109 14.01 -11.47 5.95
C LEU A 109 13.82 -10.84 7.33
N ASP A 110 14.77 -10.07 7.81
CA ASP A 110 14.69 -9.37 9.09
C ASP A 110 13.53 -8.35 9.10
N ASP A 111 13.35 -7.61 8.00
CA ASP A 111 12.23 -6.68 7.82
C ASP A 111 10.88 -7.43 7.86
N LEU A 112 10.76 -8.57 7.16
CA LEU A 112 9.54 -9.38 7.15
C LEU A 112 9.22 -9.97 8.53
N HIS A 113 10.23 -10.45 9.26
CA HIS A 113 10.05 -10.93 10.63
C HIS A 113 9.57 -9.83 11.56
N THR A 114 10.13 -8.62 11.43
CA THR A 114 9.72 -7.45 12.20
C THR A 114 8.25 -7.11 11.94
N GLN A 115 7.83 -7.11 10.67
CA GLN A 115 6.45 -6.84 10.28
C GLN A 115 5.50 -7.93 10.78
N LEU A 116 5.87 -9.20 10.66
CA LEU A 116 5.09 -10.33 11.17
C LEU A 116 4.84 -10.20 12.66
N HIS A 117 5.89 -9.90 13.44
CA HIS A 117 5.79 -9.67 14.87
C HIS A 117 4.87 -8.49 15.20
N ALA A 118 5.01 -7.37 14.49
CA ALA A 118 4.15 -6.21 14.68
C ALA A 118 2.66 -6.54 14.45
N ILE A 119 2.33 -7.28 13.39
CA ILE A 119 0.96 -7.68 13.07
C ILE A 119 0.41 -8.64 14.15
N GLN A 120 1.22 -9.56 14.65
CA GLN A 120 0.79 -10.50 15.70
C GLN A 120 0.39 -9.76 16.99
N HIS A 121 1.05 -8.65 17.31
CA HIS A 121 0.77 -7.83 18.48
C HIS A 121 -0.39 -6.85 18.31
N ILE A 122 -0.90 -6.63 17.10
CA ILE A 122 -2.12 -5.85 16.91
C ILE A 122 -3.29 -6.62 17.55
N THR A 123 -3.72 -6.17 18.68
CA THR A 123 -4.94 -6.69 19.32
C THR A 123 -6.15 -6.16 18.57
N GLY A 124 -7.07 -7.05 18.15
CA GLY A 124 -8.27 -6.71 17.41
C GLY A 124 -9.33 -5.91 18.17
N LYS A 125 -8.89 -5.08 19.13
CA LYS A 125 -9.76 -4.21 19.94
C LYS A 125 -9.94 -2.81 19.39
N ALA A 126 -9.12 -2.39 18.41
CA ALA A 126 -9.14 -1.00 17.95
C ALA A 126 -10.51 -0.57 17.40
N SER A 127 -11.18 -1.42 16.65
CA SER A 127 -12.49 -1.15 16.11
C SER A 127 -13.62 -1.24 17.15
N ARG A 128 -13.46 -2.09 18.17
CA ARG A 128 -14.45 -2.19 19.26
C ARG A 128 -14.40 -1.00 20.19
N THR A 129 -13.21 -0.55 20.57
CA THR A 129 -13.03 0.59 21.46
C THR A 129 -13.61 1.88 20.85
N LEU A 130 -13.48 2.08 19.55
CA LEU A 130 -14.03 3.25 18.84
C LEU A 130 -15.57 3.20 18.69
N ARG A 131 -16.21 2.04 18.88
CA ARG A 131 -17.67 1.88 18.82
C ARG A 131 -18.36 1.89 20.19
N GLU A 132 -17.59 1.66 21.26
CA GLU A 132 -18.11 1.61 22.62
C GLU A 132 -18.07 2.97 23.34
N ASP A 133 -17.46 4.01 22.73
CA ASP A 133 -17.38 5.38 23.26
C ASP A 133 -18.52 6.31 22.75
N ASP A 134 -19.57 5.76 22.12
CA ASP A 134 -20.84 6.41 21.82
C ASP A 134 -21.90 5.99 22.86
#